data_1d66acd8d6d8eeb166c46f606c6ab69e
#
_entry.id   1d66acd8d6d8eeb166c46f606c6ab69e
#
_cell.length_a   1.000
_cell.length_b   1.000
_cell.length_c   1.000
_cell.angle_alpha   90.00
_cell.angle_beta   90.00
_cell.angle_gamma   90.00
#
_symmetry.space_group_name_H-M   'P 1'
#
loop_
_entity.id
_entity.type
_entity.pdbx_description
1 polymer ?
#
loop_
_entity_poly.entity_id
_entity_poly.type
_entity_poly.pdbx_seq_one_letter_code
_entity_poly.pdbx_strand_id
1 'polypeptide(L)'
;MFKSVKSEWELAMFNSIWVSVWEEKGYELEYTNQVVERFLAVSDDGEYVGTSEIKPYLLGHNEIESVAPFRHHPKIIDDPARVAEIDKIAILQHFRGQQPISDLLSSAVYCAEKYNFRYFISLLEPVFYRALRITFHIPMEKVGGKQFYKGDDVIPVLFDMEHIYRNKKQYDWLTYQNSSDNRAMPAL
;
A
#
# COMPACT_ATOMS: atom_id res chain seq x y z
N MET A 1 -12.63 -8.27 -1.59
CA MET A 1 -12.48 -7.79 -0.18
C MET A 1 -11.03 -7.87 0.27
N PHE A 2 -10.65 -7.27 1.40
CA PHE A 2 -9.30 -7.40 1.96
C PHE A 2 -9.33 -7.96 3.39
N LYS A 3 -8.22 -8.54 3.84
CA LYS A 3 -8.04 -9.01 5.21
C LYS A 3 -6.59 -8.85 5.68
N SER A 4 -6.40 -8.65 6.99
CA SER A 4 -5.07 -8.66 7.63
C SER A 4 -4.50 -10.07 7.69
N VAL A 5 -3.20 -10.19 7.46
CA VAL A 5 -2.45 -11.44 7.66
C VAL A 5 -2.31 -11.73 9.15
N LYS A 6 -2.83 -12.87 9.62
CA LYS A 6 -2.88 -13.23 11.04
C LYS A 6 -2.26 -14.60 11.36
N SER A 7 -2.07 -15.45 10.34
CA SER A 7 -1.54 -16.81 10.51
C SER A 7 -0.27 -17.00 9.69
N GLU A 8 0.53 -18.02 10.05
CA GLU A 8 1.70 -18.41 9.27
C GLU A 8 1.34 -18.84 7.85
N TRP A 9 0.19 -19.49 7.69
CA TRP A 9 -0.30 -19.87 6.37
C TRP A 9 -0.64 -18.65 5.50
N GLU A 10 -1.33 -17.65 6.07
CA GLU A 10 -1.62 -16.40 5.35
C GLU A 10 -0.34 -15.63 5.03
N LEU A 11 0.67 -15.67 5.91
CA LEU A 11 1.98 -15.10 5.64
C LEU A 11 2.69 -15.81 4.48
N ALA A 12 2.60 -17.14 4.42
CA ALA A 12 3.14 -17.91 3.32
C ALA A 12 2.45 -17.54 2.00
N MET A 13 1.12 -17.38 2.00
CA MET A 13 0.36 -16.94 0.82
C MET A 13 0.72 -15.52 0.41
N PHE A 14 0.83 -14.60 1.38
CA PHE A 14 1.30 -13.23 1.14
C PHE A 14 2.67 -13.23 0.43
N ASN A 15 3.64 -13.99 0.98
CA ASN A 15 4.98 -14.08 0.40
C ASN A 15 4.95 -14.71 -1.00
N SER A 16 4.19 -15.76 -1.20
CA SER A 16 4.06 -16.42 -2.52
C SER A 16 3.55 -15.45 -3.59
N ILE A 17 2.56 -14.62 -3.26
CA ILE A 17 1.96 -13.69 -4.22
C ILE A 17 2.94 -12.59 -4.61
N TRP A 18 3.46 -11.82 -3.64
CA TRP A 18 4.33 -10.70 -3.99
C TRP A 18 5.64 -11.15 -4.63
N VAL A 19 6.23 -12.26 -4.18
CA VAL A 19 7.44 -12.82 -4.79
C VAL A 19 7.17 -13.19 -6.25
N SER A 20 6.09 -13.93 -6.53
CA SER A 20 5.72 -14.31 -7.90
C SER A 20 5.54 -13.10 -8.82
N VAL A 21 4.89 -12.05 -8.34
CA VAL A 21 4.67 -10.82 -9.12
C VAL A 21 5.97 -10.05 -9.35
N TRP A 22 6.84 -9.97 -8.35
CA TRP A 22 8.12 -9.27 -8.48
C TRP A 22 9.09 -10.03 -9.40
N GLU A 23 9.14 -11.36 -9.30
CA GLU A 23 9.93 -12.20 -10.22
C GLU A 23 9.44 -12.08 -11.67
N GLU A 24 8.11 -12.10 -11.90
CA GLU A 24 7.51 -11.86 -13.23
C GLU A 24 7.98 -10.53 -13.84
N LYS A 25 8.14 -9.49 -13.00
CA LYS A 25 8.57 -8.16 -13.42
C LYS A 25 10.07 -7.95 -13.44
N GLY A 26 10.84 -8.91 -12.95
CA GLY A 26 12.30 -8.81 -12.85
C GLY A 26 12.78 -7.88 -11.74
N TYR A 27 11.98 -7.67 -10.69
CA TYR A 27 12.37 -6.85 -9.54
C TYR A 27 13.26 -7.61 -8.57
N GLU A 28 14.19 -6.88 -7.93
CA GLU A 28 14.96 -7.42 -6.82
C GLU A 28 14.08 -7.64 -5.60
N LEU A 29 14.11 -8.86 -5.03
CA LEU A 29 13.33 -9.21 -3.85
C LEU A 29 13.89 -8.55 -2.59
N GLU A 30 13.01 -7.95 -1.79
CA GLU A 30 13.33 -7.31 -0.54
C GLU A 30 12.46 -7.86 0.59
N TYR A 31 13.11 -8.32 1.67
CA TYR A 31 12.43 -8.83 2.86
C TYR A 31 12.63 -7.87 4.03
N THR A 32 11.57 -7.65 4.81
CA THR A 32 11.64 -6.86 6.04
C THR A 32 10.99 -7.59 7.20
N ASN A 33 11.56 -7.41 8.40
CA ASN A 33 10.97 -7.84 9.65
C ASN A 33 10.24 -6.68 10.37
N GLN A 34 10.40 -5.45 9.88
CA GLN A 34 9.75 -4.27 10.45
C GLN A 34 8.45 -3.99 9.69
N VAL A 35 7.35 -4.44 10.24
CA VAL A 35 6.04 -4.36 9.62
C VAL A 35 5.01 -3.84 10.61
N VAL A 36 4.20 -2.88 10.18
CA VAL A 36 3.01 -2.44 10.91
C VAL A 36 1.87 -3.42 10.68
N GLU A 37 1.57 -3.68 9.40
CA GLU A 37 0.51 -4.62 9.02
C GLU A 37 0.71 -5.11 7.57
N ARG A 38 0.25 -6.35 7.29
CA ARG A 38 0.18 -6.94 5.95
C ARG A 38 -1.26 -7.27 5.63
N PHE A 39 -1.62 -7.09 4.37
CA PHE A 39 -2.96 -7.38 3.88
C PHE A 39 -2.93 -8.28 2.66
N LEU A 40 -3.99 -9.07 2.54
CA LEU A 40 -4.31 -9.87 1.38
C LEU A 40 -5.60 -9.35 0.76
N ALA A 41 -5.61 -9.15 -0.56
CA ALA A 41 -6.84 -9.00 -1.33
C ALA A 41 -7.42 -10.37 -1.61
N VAL A 42 -8.73 -10.48 -1.45
CA VAL A 42 -9.49 -11.73 -1.61
C VAL A 42 -10.50 -11.54 -2.72
N SER A 43 -10.50 -12.42 -3.72
CA SER A 43 -11.49 -12.44 -4.81
C SER A 43 -12.88 -12.83 -4.30
N ASP A 44 -13.88 -12.72 -5.15
CA ASP A 44 -15.25 -13.15 -4.84
C ASP A 44 -15.37 -14.67 -4.64
N ASP A 45 -14.47 -15.43 -5.26
CA ASP A 45 -14.37 -16.88 -5.08
C ASP A 45 -13.55 -17.30 -3.85
N GLY A 46 -13.06 -16.34 -3.06
CA GLY A 46 -12.30 -16.58 -1.83
C GLY A 46 -10.80 -16.84 -2.03
N GLU A 47 -10.26 -16.62 -3.23
CA GLU A 47 -8.84 -16.79 -3.51
C GLU A 47 -8.04 -15.56 -3.08
N TYR A 48 -6.81 -15.75 -2.58
CA TYR A 48 -5.87 -14.67 -2.32
C TYR A 48 -5.21 -14.22 -3.63
N VAL A 49 -5.43 -12.97 -4.02
CA VAL A 49 -5.08 -12.47 -5.35
C VAL A 49 -4.15 -11.27 -5.35
N GLY A 50 -3.92 -10.67 -4.19
CA GLY A 50 -3.04 -9.51 -4.09
C GLY A 50 -2.54 -9.26 -2.67
N THR A 51 -1.53 -8.39 -2.56
CA THR A 51 -0.83 -8.06 -1.31
C THR A 51 -0.60 -6.57 -1.17
N SER A 52 -0.53 -6.10 0.08
CA SER A 52 0.08 -4.83 0.47
C SER A 52 0.74 -4.94 1.84
N GLU A 53 1.89 -4.28 2.02
CA GLU A 53 2.62 -4.24 3.29
C GLU A 53 2.79 -2.79 3.74
N ILE A 54 2.51 -2.52 5.02
CA ILE A 54 2.76 -1.23 5.63
C ILE A 54 3.94 -1.39 6.58
N LYS A 55 4.98 -0.58 6.36
CA LYS A 55 6.20 -0.56 7.17
C LYS A 55 6.26 0.74 7.98
N PRO A 56 6.86 0.73 9.19
CA PRO A 56 7.13 1.98 9.89
C PRO A 56 8.12 2.82 9.09
N TYR A 57 7.89 4.13 9.03
CA TYR A 57 8.88 5.06 8.52
C TYR A 57 9.76 5.56 9.66
N LEU A 58 11.03 5.17 9.63
CA LEU A 58 12.03 5.59 10.59
C LEU A 58 12.88 6.68 9.94
N LEU A 59 12.64 7.92 10.27
CA LEU A 59 13.18 9.11 9.60
C LEU A 59 14.65 8.95 9.18
N GLY A 60 14.88 8.84 7.88
CA GLY A 60 16.23 8.72 7.28
C GLY A 60 16.87 7.32 7.36
N HIS A 61 16.15 6.30 7.85
CA HIS A 61 16.69 4.92 7.99
C HIS A 61 16.05 3.89 7.05
N ASN A 62 14.96 4.23 6.37
CA ASN A 62 14.35 3.34 5.39
C ASN A 62 15.15 3.36 4.07
N GLU A 63 15.21 2.23 3.37
CA GLU A 63 15.90 2.13 2.06
C GLU A 63 15.35 3.10 1.02
N ILE A 64 14.07 3.44 1.11
CA ILE A 64 13.40 4.41 0.23
C ILE A 64 14.10 5.78 0.20
N GLU A 65 14.84 6.14 1.26
CA GLU A 65 15.63 7.36 1.35
C GLU A 65 16.80 7.41 0.35
N SER A 66 17.27 6.26 -0.13
CA SER A 66 18.30 6.18 -1.16
C SER A 66 17.77 6.61 -2.53
N VAL A 67 16.46 6.56 -2.73
CA VAL A 67 15.80 6.91 -4.00
C VAL A 67 15.35 8.37 -4.02
N ALA A 68 14.80 8.87 -2.91
CA ALA A 68 14.37 10.26 -2.80
C ALA A 68 14.49 10.77 -1.35
N PRO A 69 14.76 12.07 -1.16
CA PRO A 69 15.01 12.64 0.16
C PRO A 69 13.70 12.89 0.95
N PHE A 70 12.94 11.83 1.24
CA PHE A 70 11.66 11.92 1.97
C PHE A 70 11.81 12.66 3.30
N ARG A 71 12.90 12.39 4.02
CA ARG A 71 13.22 13.05 5.31
C ARG A 71 13.30 14.58 5.26
N HIS A 72 13.47 15.16 4.07
CA HIS A 72 13.53 16.62 3.88
C HIS A 72 12.21 17.20 3.40
N HIS A 73 11.20 16.37 3.19
CA HIS A 73 9.88 16.83 2.76
C HIS A 73 9.16 17.57 3.90
N PRO A 74 8.65 18.80 3.69
CA PRO A 74 8.07 19.62 4.77
C PRO A 74 6.97 18.93 5.57
N LYS A 75 6.07 18.21 4.89
CA LYS A 75 4.99 17.46 5.53
C LYS A 75 5.48 16.31 6.42
N ILE A 76 6.62 15.71 6.10
CA ILE A 76 7.23 14.61 6.86
C ILE A 76 7.97 15.19 8.08
N ILE A 77 8.70 16.30 7.89
CA ILE A 77 9.39 16.99 8.99
C ILE A 77 8.40 17.46 10.06
N ASP A 78 7.24 17.94 9.62
CA ASP A 78 6.21 18.50 10.52
C ASP A 78 5.63 17.44 11.48
N ASP A 79 5.46 16.19 11.01
CA ASP A 79 4.89 15.12 11.82
C ASP A 79 5.41 13.73 11.41
N PRO A 80 6.69 13.43 11.65
CA PRO A 80 7.33 12.19 11.20
C PRO A 80 6.75 10.93 11.86
N ALA A 81 6.17 11.06 13.06
CA ALA A 81 5.57 9.93 13.79
C ALA A 81 4.28 9.44 13.14
N ARG A 82 3.66 10.24 12.26
CA ARG A 82 2.44 9.88 11.55
C ARG A 82 2.69 9.56 10.07
N VAL A 83 3.89 9.09 9.75
CA VAL A 83 4.28 8.66 8.41
C VAL A 83 4.56 7.16 8.42
N ALA A 84 4.13 6.45 7.39
CA ALA A 84 4.50 5.06 7.16
C ALA A 84 4.85 4.85 5.68
N GLU A 85 5.53 3.76 5.37
CA GLU A 85 5.83 3.34 4.02
C GLU A 85 4.86 2.24 3.59
N ILE A 86 4.26 2.38 2.40
CA ILE A 86 3.48 1.31 1.79
C ILE A 86 4.29 0.65 0.69
N ASP A 87 4.37 -0.67 0.74
CA ASP A 87 5.20 -1.51 -0.13
C ASP A 87 4.46 -2.80 -0.52
N LYS A 88 5.07 -3.60 -1.40
CA LYS A 88 4.57 -4.90 -1.86
C LYS A 88 3.10 -4.87 -2.30
N ILE A 89 2.70 -3.76 -2.94
CA ILE A 89 1.40 -3.72 -3.63
C ILE A 89 1.55 -4.58 -4.89
N ALA A 90 1.03 -5.80 -4.82
CA ALA A 90 1.14 -6.76 -5.90
C ALA A 90 -0.21 -7.43 -6.16
N ILE A 91 -0.51 -7.72 -7.43
CA ILE A 91 -1.72 -8.41 -7.85
C ILE A 91 -1.33 -9.44 -8.88
N LEU A 92 -1.75 -10.70 -8.68
CA LEU A 92 -1.53 -11.79 -9.60
C LEU A 92 -2.06 -11.43 -11.00
N GLN A 93 -1.33 -11.81 -12.05
CA GLN A 93 -1.57 -11.37 -13.43
C GLN A 93 -3.03 -11.58 -13.88
N HIS A 94 -3.60 -12.74 -13.59
CA HIS A 94 -4.96 -13.10 -14.02
C HIS A 94 -6.07 -12.32 -13.29
N PHE A 95 -5.72 -11.64 -12.18
CA PHE A 95 -6.66 -10.87 -11.36
C PHE A 95 -6.42 -9.37 -11.47
N ARG A 96 -5.53 -8.92 -12.35
CA ARG A 96 -5.25 -7.49 -12.55
C ARG A 96 -6.50 -6.80 -13.08
N GLY A 97 -7.10 -5.95 -12.25
CA GLY A 97 -8.31 -5.20 -12.53
C GLY A 97 -8.60 -4.18 -11.44
N GLN A 98 -9.70 -3.47 -11.59
CA GLN A 98 -10.05 -2.37 -10.68
C GLN A 98 -10.36 -2.87 -9.26
N GLN A 99 -11.09 -3.97 -9.11
CA GLN A 99 -11.56 -4.45 -7.80
C GLN A 99 -10.42 -4.82 -6.85
N PRO A 100 -9.41 -5.66 -7.21
CA PRO A 100 -8.31 -5.96 -6.30
C PRO A 100 -7.48 -4.72 -5.94
N ILE A 101 -7.34 -3.76 -6.85
CA ILE A 101 -6.67 -2.49 -6.55
C ILE A 101 -7.47 -1.70 -5.51
N SER A 102 -8.79 -1.60 -5.67
CA SER A 102 -9.68 -0.94 -4.72
C SER A 102 -9.59 -1.57 -3.32
N ASP A 103 -9.51 -2.88 -3.25
CA ASP A 103 -9.38 -3.62 -1.99
C ASP A 103 -8.04 -3.33 -1.30
N LEU A 104 -6.93 -3.32 -2.04
CA LEU A 104 -5.60 -2.99 -1.50
C LEU A 104 -5.50 -1.52 -1.08
N LEU A 105 -6.05 -0.60 -1.87
CA LEU A 105 -6.13 0.81 -1.48
C LEU A 105 -7.00 1.00 -0.24
N SER A 106 -8.12 0.28 -0.14
CA SER A 106 -8.99 0.31 1.03
C SER A 106 -8.29 -0.24 2.28
N SER A 107 -7.47 -1.28 2.14
CA SER A 107 -6.65 -1.80 3.24
C SER A 107 -5.60 -0.78 3.73
N ALA A 108 -4.99 -0.03 2.80
CA ALA A 108 -4.07 1.03 3.13
C ALA A 108 -4.76 2.18 3.90
N VAL A 109 -5.94 2.61 3.45
CA VAL A 109 -6.73 3.64 4.13
C VAL A 109 -7.19 3.16 5.52
N TYR A 110 -7.66 1.90 5.64
CA TYR A 110 -8.01 1.27 6.90
C TYR A 110 -6.82 1.29 7.89
N CYS A 111 -5.65 0.88 7.43
CA CYS A 111 -4.44 0.87 8.26
C CYS A 111 -4.05 2.29 8.70
N ALA A 112 -4.08 3.26 7.79
CA ALA A 112 -3.77 4.64 8.10
C ALA A 112 -4.72 5.22 9.17
N GLU A 113 -6.03 4.98 9.05
CA GLU A 113 -7.03 5.42 10.04
C GLU A 113 -6.83 4.71 11.38
N LYS A 114 -6.63 3.39 11.38
CA LYS A 114 -6.44 2.57 12.59
C LYS A 114 -5.25 3.01 13.42
N TYR A 115 -4.14 3.35 12.78
CA TYR A 115 -2.90 3.75 13.45
C TYR A 115 -2.67 5.26 13.46
N ASN A 116 -3.64 6.06 12.97
CA ASN A 116 -3.56 7.50 12.90
C ASN A 116 -2.39 8.02 12.04
N PHE A 117 -2.02 7.31 10.97
CA PHE A 117 -1.05 7.81 10.01
C PHE A 117 -1.67 8.91 9.16
N ARG A 118 -0.90 9.98 8.95
CA ARG A 118 -1.29 11.10 8.11
C ARG A 118 -0.85 10.89 6.67
N TYR A 119 0.36 10.42 6.50
CA TYR A 119 0.95 10.23 5.18
C TYR A 119 1.48 8.81 5.00
N PHE A 120 1.34 8.30 3.78
CA PHE A 120 2.11 7.16 3.32
C PHE A 120 3.09 7.60 2.24
N ILE A 121 4.29 7.02 2.26
CA ILE A 121 5.29 7.18 1.21
C ILE A 121 5.46 5.88 0.44
N SER A 122 5.79 5.96 -0.84
CA SER A 122 6.01 4.80 -1.70
C SER A 122 6.83 5.15 -2.93
N LEU A 123 7.31 4.11 -3.60
CA LEU A 123 7.90 4.16 -4.93
C LEU A 123 6.92 3.48 -5.89
N LEU A 124 6.37 4.22 -6.83
CA LEU A 124 5.35 3.73 -7.75
C LEU A 124 5.90 3.58 -9.17
N GLU A 125 5.60 2.46 -9.82
CA GLU A 125 5.74 2.35 -11.28
C GLU A 125 4.95 3.47 -11.98
N PRO A 126 5.44 4.04 -13.09
CA PRO A 126 4.77 5.15 -13.78
C PRO A 126 3.32 4.84 -14.22
N VAL A 127 3.05 3.59 -14.61
CA VAL A 127 1.70 3.16 -15.01
C VAL A 127 0.77 3.14 -13.80
N PHE A 128 1.22 2.58 -12.68
CA PHE A 128 0.45 2.52 -11.44
C PHE A 128 0.22 3.93 -10.86
N TYR A 129 1.26 4.78 -10.84
CA TYR A 129 1.13 6.20 -10.47
C TYR A 129 0.01 6.89 -11.26
N ARG A 130 -0.04 6.67 -12.59
CA ARG A 130 -1.08 7.26 -13.44
C ARG A 130 -2.47 6.74 -13.09
N ALA A 131 -2.60 5.43 -12.88
CA ALA A 131 -3.88 4.81 -12.49
C ALA A 131 -4.39 5.37 -11.17
N LEU A 132 -3.55 5.46 -10.13
CA LEU A 132 -3.92 6.01 -8.83
C LEU A 132 -4.38 7.46 -8.94
N ARG A 133 -3.71 8.27 -9.76
CA ARG A 133 -4.03 9.68 -9.93
C ARG A 133 -5.30 9.91 -10.74
N ILE A 134 -5.48 9.20 -11.86
CA ILE A 134 -6.53 9.49 -12.84
C ILE A 134 -7.80 8.69 -12.54
N THR A 135 -7.67 7.41 -12.21
CA THR A 135 -8.83 6.54 -12.00
C THR A 135 -9.33 6.59 -10.56
N PHE A 136 -8.40 6.57 -9.60
CA PHE A 136 -8.75 6.52 -8.17
C PHE A 136 -8.76 7.89 -7.49
N HIS A 137 -8.30 8.94 -8.16
CA HIS A 137 -8.23 10.32 -7.64
C HIS A 137 -7.54 10.40 -6.28
N ILE A 138 -6.48 9.59 -6.08
CA ILE A 138 -5.73 9.56 -4.83
C ILE A 138 -5.00 10.91 -4.64
N PRO A 139 -5.19 11.60 -3.51
CA PRO A 139 -4.46 12.82 -3.19
C PRO A 139 -3.00 12.46 -2.89
N MET A 140 -2.12 12.78 -3.82
CA MET A 140 -0.69 12.47 -3.71
C MET A 140 0.16 13.53 -4.40
N GLU A 141 1.41 13.63 -3.96
CA GLU A 141 2.42 14.49 -4.57
C GLU A 141 3.72 13.73 -4.82
N LYS A 142 4.47 14.20 -5.83
CA LYS A 142 5.80 13.66 -6.10
C LYS A 142 6.80 14.25 -5.13
N VAL A 143 7.64 13.40 -4.54
CA VAL A 143 8.77 13.82 -3.69
C VAL A 143 10.04 13.97 -4.51
N GLY A 144 10.09 13.39 -5.71
CA GLY A 144 11.23 13.47 -6.62
C GLY A 144 10.85 13.15 -8.07
N GLY A 145 11.83 13.22 -8.94
CA GLY A 145 11.71 12.79 -10.33
C GLY A 145 11.65 11.26 -10.46
N LYS A 146 11.35 10.80 -11.68
CA LYS A 146 11.41 9.38 -12.03
C LYS A 146 12.86 8.89 -11.94
N GLN A 147 13.08 7.74 -11.32
CA GLN A 147 14.40 7.13 -11.12
C GLN A 147 14.33 5.63 -11.39
N PHE A 148 15.45 5.03 -11.84
CA PHE A 148 15.57 3.59 -11.94
C PHE A 148 15.96 3.00 -10.58
N TYR A 149 15.19 2.02 -10.10
CA TYR A 149 15.42 1.37 -8.81
C TYR A 149 14.96 -0.09 -8.84
N LYS A 150 15.83 -1.00 -8.42
CA LYS A 150 15.55 -2.45 -8.27
C LYS A 150 14.83 -3.11 -9.47
N GLY A 151 15.17 -2.72 -10.69
CA GLY A 151 14.69 -3.38 -11.92
C GLY A 151 13.69 -2.59 -12.75
N ASP A 152 13.16 -1.47 -12.25
CA ASP A 152 12.24 -0.63 -13.03
C ASP A 152 12.36 0.86 -12.70
N ASP A 153 11.72 1.66 -13.52
CA ASP A 153 11.49 3.09 -13.26
C ASP A 153 10.44 3.30 -12.17
N VAL A 154 10.77 4.11 -11.16
CA VAL A 154 9.87 4.45 -10.07
C VAL A 154 9.69 5.95 -9.91
N ILE A 155 8.55 6.35 -9.39
CA ILE A 155 8.22 7.72 -9.02
C ILE A 155 8.01 7.76 -7.51
N PRO A 156 8.88 8.48 -6.75
CA PRO A 156 8.70 8.68 -5.32
C PRO A 156 7.48 9.56 -5.05
N VAL A 157 6.58 9.08 -4.18
CA VAL A 157 5.32 9.77 -3.88
C VAL A 157 5.03 9.81 -2.39
N LEU A 158 4.26 10.83 -2.01
CA LEU A 158 3.65 10.97 -0.70
C LEU A 158 2.13 11.04 -0.89
N PHE A 159 1.41 10.14 -0.22
CA PHE A 159 -0.05 10.08 -0.20
C PHE A 159 -0.61 10.81 1.02
N ASP A 160 -1.67 11.61 0.83
CA ASP A 160 -2.42 12.20 1.94
C ASP A 160 -3.53 11.26 2.42
N MET A 161 -3.15 10.33 3.28
CA MET A 161 -4.07 9.30 3.80
C MET A 161 -5.11 9.91 4.74
N GLU A 162 -4.74 10.94 5.53
CA GLU A 162 -5.66 11.63 6.43
C GLU A 162 -6.79 12.29 5.65
N HIS A 163 -6.48 12.89 4.51
CA HIS A 163 -7.51 13.45 3.64
C HIS A 163 -8.51 12.38 3.18
N ILE A 164 -8.03 11.20 2.80
CA ILE A 164 -8.90 10.12 2.32
C ILE A 164 -9.80 9.62 3.44
N TYR A 165 -9.26 9.22 4.59
CA TYR A 165 -10.09 8.62 5.64
C TYR A 165 -11.03 9.62 6.33
N ARG A 166 -10.74 10.92 6.27
CA ARG A 166 -11.67 11.97 6.72
C ARG A 166 -12.78 12.28 5.72
N ASN A 167 -12.58 11.95 4.44
CA ASN A 167 -13.50 12.27 3.34
C ASN A 167 -13.96 11.00 2.59
N LYS A 168 -14.13 9.86 3.26
CA LYS A 168 -14.42 8.55 2.67
C LYS A 168 -15.53 8.55 1.62
N LYS A 169 -16.58 9.35 1.83
CA LYS A 169 -17.73 9.46 0.93
C LYS A 169 -17.39 10.03 -0.46
N GLN A 170 -16.21 10.61 -0.64
CA GLN A 170 -15.74 11.15 -1.92
C GLN A 170 -15.07 10.09 -2.78
N TYR A 171 -14.86 8.87 -2.23
CA TYR A 171 -14.10 7.82 -2.88
C TYR A 171 -14.97 6.58 -3.10
N ASP A 172 -15.59 6.47 -4.29
CA ASP A 172 -16.50 5.37 -4.65
C ASP A 172 -15.81 3.99 -4.64
N TRP A 173 -14.48 3.97 -4.82
CA TRP A 173 -13.68 2.75 -4.80
C TRP A 173 -13.40 2.23 -3.37
N LEU A 174 -13.66 3.02 -2.33
CA LEU A 174 -13.37 2.64 -0.96
C LEU A 174 -14.38 1.59 -0.48
N THR A 175 -13.90 0.36 -0.22
CA THR A 175 -14.74 -0.81 0.09
C THR A 175 -15.09 -0.95 1.56
N TYR A 176 -14.59 -0.07 2.46
CA TYR A 176 -15.00 -0.04 3.85
C TYR A 176 -15.49 1.36 4.26
N GLN A 177 -16.49 1.44 5.13
CA GLN A 177 -17.07 2.73 5.53
C GLN A 177 -16.76 3.15 6.97
N ASN A 178 -16.51 2.22 7.90
CA ASN A 178 -16.13 2.51 9.28
C ASN A 178 -15.30 1.38 9.88
N SER A 179 -14.37 1.71 10.78
CA SER A 179 -13.65 0.76 11.62
C SER A 179 -14.55 0.00 12.62
N SER A 180 -15.81 0.39 12.76
CA SER A 180 -16.84 -0.27 13.57
C SER A 180 -17.56 -1.42 12.86
N ASP A 181 -17.46 -1.52 11.53
CA ASP A 181 -18.17 -2.56 10.76
C ASP A 181 -17.46 -3.93 10.74
N ASN A 182 -16.29 -4.04 11.35
CA ASN A 182 -15.57 -5.31 11.51
C ASN A 182 -16.15 -6.23 12.62
N ARG A 183 -17.38 -5.97 13.07
CA ARG A 183 -18.14 -6.90 13.92
C ARG A 183 -19.14 -7.66 13.06
N ALA A 184 -18.73 -8.62 12.34
CA ALA A 184 -19.48 -9.79 11.88
C ALA A 184 -18.86 -10.37 10.61
N MET A 185 -17.76 -11.07 10.76
CA MET A 185 -17.56 -12.23 9.89
C MET A 185 -18.07 -13.44 10.66
N PRO A 186 -19.02 -14.21 10.11
CA PRO A 186 -19.40 -15.48 10.72
C PRO A 186 -18.17 -16.38 10.73
N ALA A 187 -17.89 -16.98 11.88
CA ALA A 187 -16.97 -18.10 11.98
C ALA A 187 -17.52 -19.25 11.13
N LEU A 188 -16.80 -19.65 10.10
CA LEU A 188 -16.93 -20.93 9.43
C LEU A 188 -15.87 -21.87 9.93
#